data_7da8ab6f79f28feea4dbb41140c3a2af
#
_entry.id   7da8ab6f79f28feea4dbb41140c3a2af
#
_cell.length_a   1.000
_cell.length_b   1.000
_cell.length_c   1.000
_cell.angle_alpha   90.00
_cell.angle_beta   90.00
_cell.angle_gamma   90.00
#
_symmetry.space_group_name_H-M   'P 1'
#
loop_
_entity.id
_entity.type
_entity.pdbx_description
1 polymer ?
#
loop_
_entity_poly.entity_id
_entity_poly.type
_entity_poly.pdbx_seq_one_letter_code
_entity_poly.pdbx_strand_id
1 'polypeptide(L)'
;MPSLPKTLTAAMADTVEQVETAIDILLPRSSMAEAKLYEAMRYGCLGGGKRLRPFLVMESARLFGVSPACALRVAAAVEFVHCYSLIHDDLPAMDDASLRRGRPTVHRQFDEATAILAGDALLTAAFEVMTDPETHEDPRVRCALVSALAKASGPRGMVGGQMLDLIAESQTLDIGAITRLQRLKTGELIAFAATAGAILGRASPPQFHALQAYAHDLGLAFQIADDLLDVDGTEAETGKSVGRDKPAGKATFVSILGLERARDQAGRLADQATRHLEIFEGRASMLQAVARFVVDRRS
;
A
#
# COMPACT_ATOMS: atom_id res chain seq x y z
N MET A 1 -15.54 -5.19 22.54
CA MET A 1 -15.01 -5.00 21.18
C MET A 1 -14.83 -6.35 20.54
N PRO A 2 -15.31 -6.59 19.33
CA PRO A 2 -14.99 -7.84 18.66
C PRO A 2 -13.49 -7.85 18.40
N SER A 3 -12.78 -8.77 19.07
CA SER A 3 -11.38 -9.07 18.69
C SER A 3 -11.39 -9.49 17.24
N LEU A 4 -10.42 -8.97 16.45
CA LEU A 4 -10.13 -9.49 15.11
C LEU A 4 -10.18 -11.02 15.13
N PRO A 5 -10.76 -11.65 14.10
CA PRO A 5 -10.68 -13.09 14.02
C PRO A 5 -9.20 -13.48 14.14
N LYS A 6 -8.86 -14.34 15.09
CA LYS A 6 -7.48 -14.86 15.27
C LYS A 6 -6.87 -15.29 13.93
N THR A 7 -7.73 -15.72 13.00
CA THR A 7 -7.41 -16.09 11.63
C THR A 7 -6.84 -14.97 10.77
N LEU A 8 -7.36 -13.71 10.82
CA LEU A 8 -6.82 -12.60 10.02
C LEU A 8 -5.43 -12.19 10.52
N THR A 9 -5.27 -12.02 11.83
CA THR A 9 -3.96 -11.66 12.42
C THR A 9 -2.91 -12.71 12.11
N ALA A 10 -3.23 -13.99 12.22
CA ALA A 10 -2.32 -15.07 11.88
C ALA A 10 -1.99 -15.08 10.38
N ALA A 11 -2.98 -14.91 9.50
CA ALA A 11 -2.77 -14.88 8.06
C ALA A 11 -1.93 -13.67 7.61
N MET A 12 -2.11 -12.51 8.25
CA MET A 12 -1.27 -11.34 7.98
C MET A 12 0.18 -11.56 8.46
N ALA A 13 0.39 -12.14 9.63
CA ALA A 13 1.72 -12.47 10.15
C ALA A 13 2.46 -13.46 9.24
N ASP A 14 1.79 -14.51 8.79
CA ASP A 14 2.31 -15.47 7.83
C ASP A 14 2.69 -14.81 6.49
N THR A 15 1.85 -13.90 6.00
CA THR A 15 2.17 -13.14 4.79
C THR A 15 3.38 -12.23 4.98
N VAL A 16 3.53 -11.59 6.14
CA VAL A 16 4.72 -10.77 6.44
C VAL A 16 5.99 -11.61 6.31
N GLU A 17 6.04 -12.79 6.93
CA GLU A 17 7.19 -13.69 6.89
C GLU A 17 7.53 -14.14 5.46
N GLN A 18 6.50 -14.58 4.70
CA GLN A 18 6.68 -15.01 3.31
C GLN A 18 7.20 -13.87 2.41
N VAL A 19 6.62 -12.67 2.54
CA VAL A 19 7.00 -11.50 1.72
C VAL A 19 8.40 -11.02 2.08
N GLU A 20 8.78 -10.99 3.35
CA GLU A 20 10.13 -10.62 3.76
C GLU A 20 11.17 -11.61 3.24
N THR A 21 10.86 -12.90 3.26
CA THR A 21 11.71 -13.93 2.64
C THR A 21 11.83 -13.71 1.12
N ALA A 22 10.73 -13.43 0.42
CA ALA A 22 10.75 -13.16 -1.01
C ALA A 22 11.56 -11.89 -1.35
N ILE A 23 11.40 -10.83 -0.58
CA ILE A 23 12.18 -9.60 -0.71
C ILE A 23 13.68 -9.88 -0.50
N ASP A 24 14.03 -10.69 0.51
CA ASP A 24 15.42 -11.05 0.79
C ASP A 24 16.08 -11.80 -0.38
N ILE A 25 15.33 -12.64 -1.07
CA ILE A 25 15.76 -13.39 -2.27
C ILE A 25 15.84 -12.47 -3.50
N LEU A 26 14.84 -11.62 -3.72
CA LEU A 26 14.72 -10.77 -4.92
C LEU A 26 15.63 -9.54 -4.89
N LEU A 27 16.10 -9.12 -3.70
CA LEU A 27 17.09 -8.06 -3.54
C LEU A 27 18.45 -8.68 -3.19
N PRO A 28 19.29 -8.96 -4.18
CA PRO A 28 20.57 -9.62 -3.94
C PRO A 28 21.49 -8.77 -3.06
N ARG A 29 22.42 -9.44 -2.40
CA ARG A 29 23.53 -8.78 -1.70
C ARG A 29 24.70 -8.66 -2.66
N SER A 30 25.35 -7.52 -2.65
CA SER A 30 26.59 -7.31 -3.40
C SER A 30 27.78 -7.13 -2.46
N SER A 31 28.94 -7.61 -2.89
CA SER A 31 30.24 -7.29 -2.27
C SER A 31 31.07 -6.36 -3.18
N MET A 32 30.49 -5.87 -4.26
CA MET A 32 31.11 -4.97 -5.23
C MET A 32 31.04 -3.51 -4.76
N ALA A 33 31.54 -2.59 -5.57
CA ALA A 33 31.58 -1.16 -5.24
C ALA A 33 30.18 -0.56 -4.99
N GLU A 34 29.14 -1.10 -5.61
CA GLU A 34 27.75 -0.69 -5.45
C GLU A 34 27.02 -1.35 -4.23
N ALA A 35 27.71 -2.08 -3.38
CA ALA A 35 27.14 -2.77 -2.21
C ALA A 35 26.25 -1.86 -1.36
N LYS A 36 26.67 -0.59 -1.17
CA LYS A 36 25.91 0.42 -0.41
C LYS A 36 24.50 0.64 -0.96
N LEU A 37 24.32 0.59 -2.28
CA LEU A 37 23.00 0.71 -2.90
C LEU A 37 22.08 -0.45 -2.48
N TYR A 38 22.56 -1.69 -2.61
CA TYR A 38 21.79 -2.87 -2.21
C TYR A 38 21.47 -2.88 -0.70
N GLU A 39 22.40 -2.46 0.13
CA GLU A 39 22.18 -2.30 1.58
C GLU A 39 21.06 -1.29 1.86
N ALA A 40 21.04 -0.14 1.17
CA ALA A 40 20.04 0.89 1.32
C ALA A 40 18.65 0.42 0.84
N MET A 41 18.56 -0.27 -0.32
CA MET A 41 17.33 -0.89 -0.81
C MET A 41 16.76 -1.88 0.21
N ARG A 42 17.60 -2.77 0.71
CA ARG A 42 17.22 -3.77 1.73
C ARG A 42 16.79 -3.11 3.04
N TYR A 43 17.54 -2.10 3.50
CA TYR A 43 17.21 -1.36 4.71
C TYR A 43 15.83 -0.71 4.62
N GLY A 44 15.47 -0.11 3.48
CA GLY A 44 14.16 0.50 3.23
C GLY A 44 13.02 -0.53 3.14
N CYS A 45 13.28 -1.71 2.57
CA CYS A 45 12.27 -2.75 2.39
C CYS A 45 12.07 -3.64 3.62
N LEU A 46 13.15 -4.06 4.31
CA LEU A 46 13.11 -5.02 5.42
C LEU A 46 12.97 -4.34 6.79
N GLY A 47 12.48 -3.11 6.82
CA GLY A 47 12.27 -2.32 8.04
C GLY A 47 10.95 -2.61 8.79
N GLY A 48 10.30 -3.73 8.54
CA GLY A 48 8.99 -4.06 9.13
C GLY A 48 7.80 -3.41 8.40
N GLY A 49 6.61 -3.51 8.98
CA GLY A 49 5.34 -3.00 8.45
C GLY A 49 4.28 -4.09 8.34
N LYS A 50 3.00 -3.69 8.23
CA LYS A 50 1.86 -4.62 8.20
C LYS A 50 1.70 -5.37 6.88
N ARG A 51 2.47 -5.02 5.84
CA ARG A 51 2.43 -5.63 4.50
C ARG A 51 1.00 -5.80 3.95
N LEU A 52 0.15 -4.78 4.15
CA LEU A 52 -1.25 -4.82 3.71
C LEU A 52 -1.37 -5.02 2.19
N ARG A 53 -0.57 -4.30 1.38
CA ARG A 53 -0.62 -4.44 -0.08
C ARG A 53 -0.21 -5.84 -0.53
N PRO A 54 0.91 -6.42 -0.07
CA PRO A 54 1.22 -7.83 -0.26
C PRO A 54 0.10 -8.78 0.13
N PHE A 55 -0.53 -8.56 1.29
CA PHE A 55 -1.64 -9.38 1.77
C PHE A 55 -2.83 -9.36 0.79
N LEU A 56 -3.19 -8.18 0.28
CA LEU A 56 -4.25 -8.05 -0.72
C LEU A 56 -3.92 -8.81 -2.02
N VAL A 57 -2.65 -8.77 -2.49
CA VAL A 57 -2.20 -9.57 -3.64
C VAL A 57 -2.39 -11.05 -3.38
N MET A 58 -1.89 -11.56 -2.24
CA MET A 58 -1.95 -12.97 -1.90
C MET A 58 -3.39 -13.47 -1.77
N GLU A 59 -4.24 -12.72 -1.07
CA GLU A 59 -5.64 -13.12 -0.87
C GLU A 59 -6.46 -13.02 -2.16
N SER A 60 -6.25 -12.00 -3.00
CA SER A 60 -6.92 -11.93 -4.30
C SER A 60 -6.47 -13.05 -5.23
N ALA A 61 -5.18 -13.42 -5.22
CA ALA A 61 -4.65 -14.51 -6.02
C ALA A 61 -5.24 -15.88 -5.63
N ARG A 62 -5.48 -16.10 -4.33
CA ARG A 62 -6.14 -17.32 -3.83
C ARG A 62 -7.54 -17.53 -4.38
N LEU A 63 -8.30 -16.46 -4.63
CA LEU A 63 -9.65 -16.53 -5.23
C LEU A 63 -9.66 -17.22 -6.59
N PHE A 64 -8.56 -17.14 -7.32
CA PHE A 64 -8.40 -17.65 -8.69
C PHE A 64 -7.48 -18.87 -8.79
N GLY A 65 -7.06 -19.44 -7.66
CA GLY A 65 -6.18 -20.62 -7.65
C GLY A 65 -4.78 -20.37 -8.21
N VAL A 66 -4.31 -19.12 -8.15
CA VAL A 66 -2.96 -18.74 -8.60
C VAL A 66 -1.91 -19.39 -7.68
N SER A 67 -0.80 -19.86 -8.27
CA SER A 67 0.33 -20.38 -7.51
C SER A 67 0.83 -19.36 -6.47
N PRO A 68 1.02 -19.76 -5.21
CA PRO A 68 1.57 -18.87 -4.18
C PRO A 68 2.90 -18.25 -4.56
N ALA A 69 3.76 -18.97 -5.29
CA ALA A 69 5.05 -18.47 -5.75
C ALA A 69 4.89 -17.29 -6.72
N CYS A 70 3.98 -17.41 -7.71
CA CYS A 70 3.68 -16.33 -8.63
C CYS A 70 3.08 -15.11 -7.91
N ALA A 71 2.11 -15.35 -7.02
CA ALA A 71 1.48 -14.29 -6.23
C ALA A 71 2.48 -13.55 -5.33
N LEU A 72 3.42 -14.28 -4.73
CA LEU A 72 4.43 -13.74 -3.82
C LEU A 72 5.42 -12.82 -4.55
N ARG A 73 5.79 -13.12 -5.79
CA ARG A 73 6.63 -12.25 -6.62
C ARG A 73 5.93 -10.92 -6.91
N VAL A 74 4.64 -10.95 -7.25
CA VAL A 74 3.83 -9.74 -7.46
C VAL A 74 3.64 -8.97 -6.14
N ALA A 75 3.46 -9.67 -5.03
CA ALA A 75 3.38 -9.08 -3.69
C ALA A 75 4.68 -8.36 -3.29
N ALA A 76 5.84 -8.95 -3.59
CA ALA A 76 7.14 -8.30 -3.38
C ALA A 76 7.31 -7.07 -4.28
N ALA A 77 6.94 -7.17 -5.56
CA ALA A 77 7.06 -6.06 -6.51
C ALA A 77 6.19 -4.85 -6.11
N VAL A 78 4.95 -5.06 -5.66
CA VAL A 78 4.13 -3.94 -5.16
C VAL A 78 4.70 -3.32 -3.89
N GLU A 79 5.34 -4.13 -3.05
CA GLU A 79 6.00 -3.62 -1.84
C GLU A 79 7.27 -2.83 -2.20
N PHE A 80 8.02 -3.20 -3.24
CA PHE A 80 9.13 -2.39 -3.75
C PHE A 80 8.66 -1.01 -4.17
N VAL A 81 7.55 -0.94 -4.91
CA VAL A 81 6.93 0.35 -5.28
C VAL A 81 6.49 1.14 -4.05
N HIS A 82 5.92 0.49 -3.05
CA HIS A 82 5.55 1.15 -1.81
C HIS A 82 6.78 1.64 -1.02
N CYS A 83 7.84 0.82 -0.93
CA CYS A 83 9.05 1.19 -0.21
C CYS A 83 9.80 2.36 -0.88
N TYR A 84 9.92 2.36 -2.21
CA TYR A 84 10.54 3.50 -2.90
C TYR A 84 9.78 4.79 -2.61
N SER A 85 8.45 4.77 -2.64
CA SER A 85 7.66 5.98 -2.38
C SER A 85 7.90 6.51 -0.96
N LEU A 86 8.01 5.63 0.03
CA LEU A 86 8.33 6.01 1.40
C LEU A 86 9.76 6.58 1.54
N ILE A 87 10.74 5.98 0.85
CA ILE A 87 12.13 6.46 0.87
C ILE A 87 12.21 7.86 0.29
N HIS A 88 11.52 8.12 -0.83
CA HIS A 88 11.52 9.45 -1.46
C HIS A 88 10.68 10.45 -0.67
N ASP A 89 9.54 10.07 -0.11
CA ASP A 89 8.74 10.93 0.77
C ASP A 89 9.52 11.40 2.00
N ASP A 90 10.43 10.58 2.52
CA ASP A 90 11.24 10.91 3.69
C ASP A 90 12.37 11.94 3.42
N LEU A 91 12.71 12.22 2.15
CA LEU A 91 13.80 13.13 1.79
C LEU A 91 13.55 14.58 2.26
N PRO A 92 14.63 15.36 2.49
CA PRO A 92 14.49 16.77 2.91
C PRO A 92 13.69 17.66 1.94
N ALA A 93 13.64 17.31 0.64
CA ALA A 93 12.85 18.02 -0.36
C ALA A 93 11.35 17.67 -0.32
N MET A 94 10.95 16.72 0.54
CA MET A 94 9.59 16.19 0.71
C MET A 94 9.16 16.39 2.17
N ASP A 95 9.00 15.33 2.95
CA ASP A 95 8.53 15.38 4.34
C ASP A 95 9.65 15.69 5.36
N ASP A 96 10.92 15.68 4.97
CA ASP A 96 12.14 15.80 5.83
C ASP A 96 12.04 14.94 7.11
N ALA A 97 11.60 13.70 6.96
CA ALA A 97 11.36 12.82 8.09
C ALA A 97 12.67 12.19 8.59
N SER A 98 12.95 12.32 9.88
CA SER A 98 14.16 11.72 10.48
C SER A 98 13.98 10.24 10.86
N LEU A 99 12.75 9.81 11.15
CA LEU A 99 12.40 8.46 11.58
C LEU A 99 11.22 7.90 10.79
N ARG A 100 11.30 6.61 10.45
CA ARG A 100 10.21 5.82 9.91
C ARG A 100 10.16 4.45 10.58
N ARG A 101 8.97 4.06 11.08
CA ARG A 101 8.79 2.80 11.84
C ARG A 101 9.79 2.65 13.01
N GLY A 102 10.09 3.75 13.70
CA GLY A 102 11.01 3.79 14.83
C GLY A 102 12.50 3.69 14.47
N ARG A 103 12.87 3.69 13.18
CA ARG A 103 14.27 3.62 12.70
C ARG A 103 14.61 4.89 11.92
N PRO A 104 15.90 5.29 11.85
CA PRO A 104 16.33 6.38 10.96
C PRO A 104 15.85 6.15 9.53
N THR A 105 15.43 7.22 8.85
CA THR A 105 15.09 7.16 7.43
C THR A 105 16.33 6.83 6.58
N VAL A 106 16.14 6.36 5.34
CA VAL A 106 17.27 5.89 4.51
C VAL A 106 18.29 7.00 4.29
N HIS A 107 17.85 8.25 4.02
CA HIS A 107 18.78 9.38 3.84
C HIS A 107 19.54 9.77 5.12
N ARG A 108 18.98 9.48 6.31
CA ARG A 108 19.67 9.69 7.59
C ARG A 108 20.62 8.54 7.95
N GLN A 109 20.27 7.32 7.56
CA GLN A 109 21.10 6.13 7.78
C GLN A 109 22.30 6.08 6.83
N PHE A 110 22.12 6.51 5.59
CA PHE A 110 23.15 6.52 4.56
C PHE A 110 23.46 7.97 4.15
N ASP A 111 22.87 8.47 3.09
CA ASP A 111 22.89 9.85 2.62
C ASP A 111 21.75 10.07 1.60
N GLU A 112 21.49 11.32 1.20
CA GLU A 112 20.41 11.69 0.28
C GLU A 112 20.59 11.06 -1.11
N ALA A 113 21.79 11.09 -1.68
CA ALA A 113 22.07 10.53 -3.00
C ALA A 113 21.82 9.01 -3.01
N THR A 114 22.25 8.31 -1.95
CA THR A 114 22.01 6.88 -1.78
C THR A 114 20.51 6.59 -1.63
N ALA A 115 19.76 7.42 -0.91
CA ALA A 115 18.31 7.26 -0.75
C ALA A 115 17.57 7.46 -2.08
N ILE A 116 17.92 8.47 -2.86
CA ILE A 116 17.36 8.70 -4.20
C ILE A 116 17.60 7.48 -5.08
N LEU A 117 18.85 7.01 -5.19
CA LEU A 117 19.20 5.86 -6.01
C LEU A 117 18.56 4.56 -5.53
N ALA A 118 18.39 4.37 -4.21
CA ALA A 118 17.72 3.20 -3.66
C ALA A 118 16.23 3.19 -4.04
N GLY A 119 15.57 4.34 -4.03
CA GLY A 119 14.18 4.46 -4.49
C GLY A 119 14.05 4.16 -5.99
N ASP A 120 14.91 4.75 -6.83
CA ASP A 120 14.92 4.52 -8.29
C ASP A 120 15.15 3.03 -8.61
N ALA A 121 16.12 2.41 -7.92
CA ALA A 121 16.43 1.01 -8.10
C ALA A 121 15.28 0.08 -7.67
N LEU A 122 14.60 0.38 -6.55
CA LEU A 122 13.42 -0.38 -6.10
C LEU A 122 12.25 -0.27 -7.09
N LEU A 123 11.98 0.94 -7.59
CA LEU A 123 10.97 1.13 -8.62
C LEU A 123 11.28 0.31 -9.87
N THR A 124 12.52 0.32 -10.33
CA THR A 124 12.97 -0.44 -11.50
C THR A 124 12.90 -1.95 -11.25
N ALA A 125 13.37 -2.42 -10.08
CA ALA A 125 13.32 -3.83 -9.69
C ALA A 125 11.88 -4.38 -9.62
N ALA A 126 10.90 -3.56 -9.26
CA ALA A 126 9.49 -3.97 -9.28
C ALA A 126 9.05 -4.41 -10.69
N PHE A 127 9.44 -3.66 -11.72
CA PHE A 127 9.11 -4.01 -13.11
C PHE A 127 9.94 -5.19 -13.64
N GLU A 128 11.19 -5.32 -13.22
CA GLU A 128 12.01 -6.49 -13.52
C GLU A 128 11.34 -7.76 -13.01
N VAL A 129 10.93 -7.80 -11.74
CA VAL A 129 10.20 -8.94 -11.15
C VAL A 129 8.89 -9.21 -11.90
N MET A 130 8.13 -8.17 -12.29
CA MET A 130 6.85 -8.34 -13.01
C MET A 130 7.03 -8.93 -14.41
N THR A 131 8.17 -8.71 -15.08
CA THR A 131 8.44 -9.21 -16.43
C THR A 131 9.03 -10.61 -16.46
N ASP A 132 9.54 -11.09 -15.33
CA ASP A 132 10.20 -12.38 -15.22
C ASP A 132 9.23 -13.54 -15.52
N PRO A 133 9.65 -14.54 -16.32
CA PRO A 133 8.88 -15.76 -16.58
C PRO A 133 8.43 -16.52 -15.32
N GLU A 134 9.19 -16.45 -14.22
CA GLU A 134 8.81 -17.04 -12.93
C GLU A 134 7.59 -16.34 -12.28
N THR A 135 7.30 -15.09 -12.66
CA THR A 135 6.11 -14.39 -12.18
C THR A 135 4.83 -14.90 -12.83
N HIS A 136 4.88 -15.21 -14.14
CA HIS A 136 3.81 -15.90 -14.85
C HIS A 136 4.31 -16.42 -16.20
N GLU A 137 3.90 -17.62 -16.60
CA GLU A 137 4.31 -18.24 -17.89
C GLU A 137 3.84 -17.45 -19.11
N ASP A 138 2.59 -16.92 -19.09
CA ASP A 138 2.03 -16.15 -20.20
C ASP A 138 2.55 -14.71 -20.20
N PRO A 139 3.30 -14.27 -21.23
CA PRO A 139 3.80 -12.88 -21.31
C PRO A 139 2.70 -11.85 -21.40
N ARG A 140 1.49 -12.20 -21.85
CA ARG A 140 0.35 -11.26 -21.87
C ARG A 140 -0.11 -10.89 -20.45
N VAL A 141 -0.06 -11.86 -19.53
CA VAL A 141 -0.36 -11.60 -18.11
C VAL A 141 0.72 -10.71 -17.50
N ARG A 142 2.01 -10.99 -17.78
CA ARG A 142 3.10 -10.13 -17.32
C ARG A 142 2.98 -8.70 -17.84
N CYS A 143 2.68 -8.52 -19.14
CA CYS A 143 2.42 -7.19 -19.71
C CYS A 143 1.22 -6.49 -19.07
N ALA A 144 0.15 -7.22 -18.76
CA ALA A 144 -1.03 -6.67 -18.07
C ALA A 144 -0.67 -6.20 -16.65
N LEU A 145 0.10 -6.99 -15.88
CA LEU A 145 0.61 -6.62 -14.55
C LEU A 145 1.48 -5.35 -14.60
N VAL A 146 2.47 -5.32 -15.52
CA VAL A 146 3.35 -4.17 -15.73
C VAL A 146 2.53 -2.92 -16.07
N SER A 147 1.59 -3.02 -17.01
CA SER A 147 0.73 -1.89 -17.40
C SER A 147 -0.14 -1.40 -16.24
N ALA A 148 -0.70 -2.33 -15.45
CA ALA A 148 -1.55 -1.99 -14.31
C ALA A 148 -0.72 -1.32 -13.19
N LEU A 149 0.47 -1.87 -12.85
CA LEU A 149 1.36 -1.28 -11.85
C LEU A 149 1.86 0.10 -12.28
N ALA A 150 2.27 0.28 -13.54
CA ALA A 150 2.73 1.55 -14.07
C ALA A 150 1.64 2.64 -14.02
N LYS A 151 0.37 2.27 -14.26
CA LYS A 151 -0.76 3.19 -14.11
C LYS A 151 -0.99 3.56 -12.65
N ALA A 152 -0.96 2.57 -11.74
CA ALA A 152 -1.21 2.76 -10.32
C ALA A 152 -0.11 3.56 -9.62
N SER A 153 1.15 3.40 -10.03
CA SER A 153 2.30 4.10 -9.42
C SER A 153 2.66 5.42 -10.10
N GLY A 154 2.29 5.61 -11.36
CA GLY A 154 2.74 6.73 -12.20
C GLY A 154 1.96 8.05 -12.00
N PRO A 155 2.01 8.97 -13.02
CA PRO A 155 1.40 10.30 -12.91
C PRO A 155 -0.12 10.29 -12.84
N ARG A 156 -0.77 9.20 -13.23
CA ARG A 156 -2.23 8.99 -13.09
C ARG A 156 -2.60 8.19 -11.84
N GLY A 157 -1.64 7.92 -10.96
CA GLY A 157 -1.76 7.18 -9.72
C GLY A 157 -0.94 7.84 -8.60
N MET A 158 -0.17 7.04 -7.88
CA MET A 158 0.51 7.42 -6.65
C MET A 158 1.40 8.68 -6.79
N VAL A 159 2.25 8.76 -7.82
CA VAL A 159 3.14 9.93 -8.03
C VAL A 159 2.31 11.19 -8.31
N GLY A 160 1.24 11.09 -9.13
CA GLY A 160 0.31 12.20 -9.33
C GLY A 160 -0.40 12.63 -8.05
N GLY A 161 -0.76 11.67 -7.19
CA GLY A 161 -1.32 11.92 -5.86
C GLY A 161 -0.32 12.61 -4.94
N GLN A 162 0.95 12.21 -4.97
CA GLN A 162 2.02 12.85 -4.20
C GLN A 162 2.24 14.32 -4.63
N MET A 163 2.18 14.60 -5.93
CA MET A 163 2.24 15.98 -6.42
C MET A 163 1.06 16.82 -5.93
N LEU A 164 -0.15 16.24 -5.86
CA LEU A 164 -1.31 16.93 -5.29
C LEU A 164 -1.16 17.17 -3.79
N ASP A 165 -0.50 16.27 -3.05
CA ASP A 165 -0.23 16.41 -1.63
C ASP A 165 0.69 17.61 -1.35
N LEU A 166 1.77 17.77 -2.13
CA LEU A 166 2.64 18.94 -2.05
C LEU A 166 1.90 20.25 -2.38
N ILE A 167 1.02 20.25 -3.38
CA ILE A 167 0.20 21.42 -3.72
C ILE A 167 -0.76 21.75 -2.57
N ALA A 168 -1.28 20.74 -1.88
CA ALA A 168 -2.20 20.90 -0.76
C ALA A 168 -1.60 21.64 0.45
N GLU A 169 -0.28 21.65 0.61
CA GLU A 169 0.41 22.40 1.67
C GLU A 169 0.24 23.93 1.52
N SER A 170 0.03 24.42 0.30
CA SER A 170 -0.12 25.84 -0.02
C SER A 170 -1.54 26.26 -0.40
N GLN A 171 -2.48 25.32 -0.49
CA GLN A 171 -3.84 25.56 -0.97
C GLN A 171 -4.89 24.89 -0.08
N THR A 172 -6.01 25.57 0.17
CA THR A 172 -7.17 24.94 0.82
C THR A 172 -7.91 24.06 -0.19
N LEU A 173 -7.98 22.77 0.08
CA LEU A 173 -8.68 21.80 -0.76
C LEU A 173 -10.13 21.60 -0.28
N ASP A 174 -11.06 21.44 -1.22
CA ASP A 174 -12.41 20.96 -0.93
C ASP A 174 -12.45 19.42 -0.80
N ILE A 175 -13.60 18.88 -0.40
CA ILE A 175 -13.77 17.44 -0.19
C ILE A 175 -13.52 16.62 -1.47
N GLY A 176 -13.87 17.16 -2.64
CA GLY A 176 -13.65 16.50 -3.93
C GLY A 176 -12.17 16.39 -4.26
N ALA A 177 -11.41 17.48 -4.05
CA ALA A 177 -9.97 17.53 -4.26
C ALA A 177 -9.21 16.59 -3.30
N ILE A 178 -9.61 16.56 -2.01
CA ILE A 178 -9.04 15.62 -1.02
C ILE A 178 -9.34 14.18 -1.41
N THR A 179 -10.59 13.87 -1.76
CA THR A 179 -10.97 12.52 -2.20
C THR A 179 -10.14 12.08 -3.41
N ARG A 180 -9.92 12.98 -4.37
CA ARG A 180 -9.09 12.71 -5.55
C ARG A 180 -7.62 12.48 -5.17
N LEU A 181 -7.05 13.34 -4.32
CA LEU A 181 -5.69 13.21 -3.81
C LEU A 181 -5.48 11.84 -3.16
N GLN A 182 -6.33 11.49 -2.20
CA GLN A 182 -6.22 10.24 -1.45
C GLN A 182 -6.44 9.01 -2.33
N ARG A 183 -7.37 9.07 -3.28
CA ARG A 183 -7.56 8.03 -4.27
C ARG A 183 -6.28 7.79 -5.06
N LEU A 184 -5.62 8.85 -5.54
CA LEU A 184 -4.40 8.73 -6.33
C LEU A 184 -3.20 8.31 -5.47
N LYS A 185 -2.91 9.02 -4.37
CA LYS A 185 -1.72 8.80 -3.55
C LYS A 185 -1.72 7.41 -2.91
N THR A 186 -2.87 6.97 -2.40
CA THR A 186 -3.01 5.73 -1.61
C THR A 186 -3.87 4.69 -2.33
N GLY A 187 -5.01 5.09 -2.88
CA GLY A 187 -6.04 4.20 -3.39
C GLY A 187 -5.62 3.40 -4.62
N GLU A 188 -4.93 4.01 -5.59
CA GLU A 188 -4.57 3.34 -6.84
C GLU A 188 -3.60 2.16 -6.63
N LEU A 189 -2.65 2.27 -5.71
CA LEU A 189 -1.74 1.16 -5.38
C LEU A 189 -2.44 0.06 -4.56
N ILE A 190 -3.42 0.41 -3.73
CA ILE A 190 -4.32 -0.55 -3.06
C ILE A 190 -5.18 -1.26 -4.10
N ALA A 191 -5.73 -0.52 -5.08
CA ALA A 191 -6.53 -1.09 -6.15
C ALA A 191 -5.72 -2.06 -7.03
N PHE A 192 -4.48 -1.71 -7.37
CA PHE A 192 -3.57 -2.64 -8.03
C PHE A 192 -3.37 -3.91 -7.19
N ALA A 193 -3.03 -3.77 -5.91
CA ALA A 193 -2.78 -4.91 -5.04
C ALA A 193 -3.99 -5.86 -4.95
N ALA A 194 -5.20 -5.33 -4.81
CA ALA A 194 -6.42 -6.14 -4.74
C ALA A 194 -6.81 -6.78 -6.08
N THR A 195 -6.45 -6.16 -7.22
CA THR A 195 -6.79 -6.68 -8.55
C THR A 195 -5.68 -7.51 -9.20
N ALA A 196 -4.47 -7.51 -8.66
CA ALA A 196 -3.34 -8.25 -9.21
C ALA A 196 -3.60 -9.76 -9.30
N GLY A 197 -4.26 -10.34 -8.29
CA GLY A 197 -4.68 -11.75 -8.32
C GLY A 197 -5.67 -12.06 -9.44
N ALA A 198 -6.57 -11.13 -9.74
CA ALA A 198 -7.50 -11.25 -10.86
C ALA A 198 -6.77 -11.21 -12.23
N ILE A 199 -5.72 -10.40 -12.34
CA ILE A 199 -4.88 -10.38 -13.56
C ILE A 199 -4.12 -11.69 -13.70
N LEU A 200 -3.45 -12.15 -12.63
CA LEU A 200 -2.73 -13.42 -12.59
C LEU A 200 -3.63 -14.62 -12.96
N GLY A 201 -4.82 -14.67 -12.36
CA GLY A 201 -5.78 -15.76 -12.56
C GLY A 201 -6.67 -15.59 -13.78
N ARG A 202 -6.47 -14.55 -14.61
CA ARG A 202 -7.29 -14.27 -15.80
C ARG A 202 -8.79 -14.25 -15.47
N ALA A 203 -9.17 -13.53 -14.42
CA ALA A 203 -10.53 -13.43 -13.93
C ALA A 203 -11.51 -12.92 -15.00
N SER A 204 -12.76 -13.28 -14.88
CA SER A 204 -13.83 -12.70 -15.71
C SER A 204 -13.98 -11.19 -15.42
N PRO A 205 -14.47 -10.38 -16.41
CA PRO A 205 -14.69 -8.95 -16.19
C PRO A 205 -15.55 -8.62 -14.96
N PRO A 206 -16.65 -9.34 -14.64
CA PRO A 206 -17.43 -9.07 -13.42
C PRO A 206 -16.62 -9.27 -12.13
N GLN A 207 -15.79 -10.32 -12.06
CA GLN A 207 -14.94 -10.60 -10.90
C GLN A 207 -13.83 -9.55 -10.73
N PHE A 208 -13.22 -9.14 -11.84
CA PHE A 208 -12.23 -8.05 -11.83
C PHE A 208 -12.84 -6.74 -11.32
N HIS A 209 -14.02 -6.34 -11.85
CA HIS A 209 -14.71 -5.13 -11.44
C HIS A 209 -15.15 -5.17 -9.97
N ALA A 210 -15.55 -6.34 -9.46
CA ALA A 210 -15.89 -6.51 -8.05
C ALA A 210 -14.68 -6.23 -7.13
N LEU A 211 -13.51 -6.77 -7.46
CA LEU A 211 -12.28 -6.49 -6.72
C LEU A 211 -11.82 -5.03 -6.86
N GLN A 212 -12.01 -4.43 -8.02
CA GLN A 212 -11.71 -3.02 -8.25
C GLN A 212 -12.60 -2.12 -7.38
N ALA A 213 -13.93 -2.37 -7.36
CA ALA A 213 -14.87 -1.62 -6.53
C ALA A 213 -14.57 -1.81 -5.04
N TYR A 214 -14.32 -3.06 -4.59
CA TYR A 214 -13.85 -3.36 -3.25
C TYR A 214 -12.62 -2.51 -2.86
N ALA A 215 -11.62 -2.47 -3.73
CA ALA A 215 -10.37 -1.78 -3.45
C ALA A 215 -10.52 -0.26 -3.38
N HIS A 216 -11.40 0.33 -4.18
CA HIS A 216 -11.69 1.76 -4.14
C HIS A 216 -12.34 2.15 -2.81
N ASP A 217 -13.35 1.40 -2.35
CA ASP A 217 -14.01 1.66 -1.07
C ASP A 217 -13.07 1.39 0.11
N LEU A 218 -12.27 0.31 0.03
CA LEU A 218 -11.25 0.00 1.03
C LEU A 218 -10.20 1.10 1.15
N GLY A 219 -9.69 1.60 0.02
CA GLY A 219 -8.66 2.65 -0.01
C GLY A 219 -9.16 3.96 0.61
N LEU A 220 -10.42 4.34 0.36
CA LEU A 220 -11.03 5.51 0.95
C LEU A 220 -11.31 5.31 2.45
N ALA A 221 -11.85 4.15 2.84
CA ALA A 221 -12.04 3.80 4.25
C ALA A 221 -10.73 3.81 5.03
N PHE A 222 -9.66 3.27 4.42
CA PHE A 222 -8.31 3.25 4.99
C PHE A 222 -7.81 4.66 5.30
N GLN A 223 -7.98 5.61 4.37
CA GLN A 223 -7.51 6.97 4.54
C GLN A 223 -8.33 7.73 5.59
N ILE A 224 -9.67 7.58 5.58
CA ILE A 224 -10.50 8.19 6.63
C ILE A 224 -10.12 7.64 8.01
N ALA A 225 -9.82 6.33 8.09
CA ALA A 225 -9.37 5.72 9.35
C ALA A 225 -7.99 6.25 9.79
N ASP A 226 -7.07 6.52 8.85
CA ASP A 226 -5.79 7.17 9.17
C ASP A 226 -5.99 8.59 9.71
N ASP A 227 -6.86 9.40 9.06
CA ASP A 227 -7.19 10.75 9.52
C ASP A 227 -7.83 10.73 10.92
N LEU A 228 -8.70 9.74 11.22
CA LEU A 228 -9.29 9.53 12.53
C LEU A 228 -8.24 9.18 13.59
N LEU A 229 -7.27 8.33 13.25
CA LEU A 229 -6.18 7.94 14.14
C LEU A 229 -5.23 9.11 14.44
N ASP A 230 -5.02 10.03 13.50
CA ASP A 230 -4.20 11.22 13.74
C ASP A 230 -4.86 12.18 14.76
N VAL A 231 -6.20 12.19 14.84
CA VAL A 231 -6.95 13.06 15.75
C VAL A 231 -7.20 12.41 17.11
N ASP A 232 -7.61 11.13 17.15
CA ASP A 232 -8.07 10.41 18.34
C ASP A 232 -7.05 9.40 18.88
N GLY A 233 -6.00 9.09 18.11
CA GLY A 233 -4.99 8.09 18.47
C GLY A 233 -4.00 8.60 19.52
N THR A 234 -3.30 7.68 20.16
CA THR A 234 -2.12 7.96 21.00
C THR A 234 -0.84 7.66 20.22
N GLU A 235 0.29 8.29 20.60
CA GLU A 235 1.61 8.01 19.98
C GLU A 235 1.98 6.52 20.06
N ALA A 236 1.56 5.84 21.12
CA ALA A 236 1.77 4.39 21.28
C ALA A 236 0.96 3.55 20.27
N GLU A 237 -0.21 4.03 19.84
CA GLU A 237 -1.09 3.35 18.87
C GLU A 237 -0.67 3.64 17.41
N THR A 238 -0.21 4.86 17.13
CA THR A 238 0.12 5.29 15.76
C THR A 238 1.56 5.00 15.35
N GLY A 239 2.47 4.82 16.33
CA GLY A 239 3.91 4.73 16.10
C GLY A 239 4.54 5.99 15.52
N LYS A 240 3.82 7.11 15.54
CA LYS A 240 4.21 8.45 15.07
C LYS A 240 3.64 9.50 16.06
N SER A 241 4.19 10.72 16.04
CA SER A 241 3.58 11.84 16.74
C SER A 241 2.19 12.11 16.16
N VAL A 242 1.17 12.18 17.02
CA VAL A 242 -0.22 12.49 16.65
C VAL A 242 -0.43 14.00 16.47
N GLY A 243 -1.47 14.38 15.71
CA GLY A 243 -1.82 15.77 15.48
C GLY A 243 -0.91 16.51 14.50
N ARG A 244 -0.22 15.81 13.61
CA ARG A 244 0.68 16.40 12.60
C ARG A 244 -0.04 17.19 11.51
N ASP A 245 -1.26 16.80 11.19
CA ASP A 245 -2.04 17.45 10.12
C ASP A 245 -2.52 18.85 10.49
N LYS A 246 -2.78 19.11 11.78
CA LYS A 246 -3.18 20.44 12.26
C LYS A 246 -2.09 21.51 12.12
N PRO A 247 -0.84 21.30 12.58
CA PRO A 247 0.24 22.28 12.38
C PRO A 247 0.62 22.46 10.90
N ALA A 248 0.48 21.41 10.08
CA ALA A 248 0.75 21.46 8.66
C ALA A 248 -0.37 22.13 7.83
N GLY A 249 -1.51 22.47 8.45
CA GLY A 249 -2.66 23.07 7.75
C GLY A 249 -3.31 22.14 6.71
N LYS A 250 -3.01 20.84 6.74
CA LYS A 250 -3.54 19.86 5.77
C LYS A 250 -5.04 19.68 5.98
N ALA A 251 -5.80 19.83 4.92
CA ALA A 251 -7.22 19.49 4.92
C ALA A 251 -7.38 17.96 4.90
N THR A 252 -8.14 17.42 5.86
CA THR A 252 -8.42 15.99 6.04
C THR A 252 -9.92 15.73 5.98
N PHE A 253 -10.33 14.47 5.81
CA PHE A 253 -11.75 14.11 5.91
C PHE A 253 -12.35 14.52 7.26
N VAL A 254 -11.59 14.36 8.36
CA VAL A 254 -12.03 14.73 9.71
C VAL A 254 -12.19 16.25 9.85
N SER A 255 -11.28 17.05 9.28
CA SER A 255 -11.37 18.52 9.35
C SER A 255 -12.59 19.08 8.60
N ILE A 256 -13.06 18.40 7.54
CA ILE A 256 -14.19 18.84 6.72
C ILE A 256 -15.52 18.26 7.22
N LEU A 257 -15.57 16.97 7.51
CA LEU A 257 -16.82 16.26 7.86
C LEU A 257 -17.13 16.33 9.36
N GLY A 258 -16.10 16.52 10.18
CA GLY A 258 -16.15 16.28 11.61
C GLY A 258 -16.01 14.79 11.96
N LEU A 259 -15.59 14.53 13.21
CA LEU A 259 -15.17 13.20 13.68
C LEU A 259 -16.26 12.13 13.52
N GLU A 260 -17.48 12.40 13.96
CA GLU A 260 -18.59 11.44 13.93
C GLU A 260 -18.98 11.05 12.50
N ARG A 261 -19.10 12.05 11.61
CA ARG A 261 -19.45 11.79 10.21
C ARG A 261 -18.33 11.06 9.45
N ALA A 262 -17.08 11.36 9.76
CA ALA A 262 -15.93 10.65 9.18
C ALA A 262 -15.95 9.17 9.60
N ARG A 263 -16.22 8.89 10.89
CA ARG A 263 -16.33 7.52 11.42
C ARG A 263 -17.47 6.75 10.76
N ASP A 264 -18.65 7.36 10.66
CA ASP A 264 -19.79 6.78 9.97
C ASP A 264 -19.50 6.50 8.48
N GLN A 265 -18.79 7.40 7.82
CA GLN A 265 -18.44 7.23 6.41
C GLN A 265 -17.44 6.09 6.21
N ALA A 266 -16.42 5.97 7.08
CA ALA A 266 -15.49 4.85 7.04
C ALA A 266 -16.21 3.51 7.23
N GLY A 267 -17.14 3.42 8.18
CA GLY A 267 -17.96 2.22 8.41
C GLY A 267 -18.81 1.84 7.18
N ARG A 268 -19.51 2.83 6.58
CA ARG A 268 -20.31 2.59 5.36
C ARG A 268 -19.47 2.10 4.19
N LEU A 269 -18.28 2.66 4.01
CA LEU A 269 -17.35 2.22 2.94
C LEU A 269 -16.84 0.81 3.18
N ALA A 270 -16.52 0.43 4.42
CA ALA A 270 -16.12 -0.93 4.76
C ALA A 270 -17.24 -1.95 4.49
N ASP A 271 -18.49 -1.61 4.84
CA ASP A 271 -19.64 -2.44 4.52
C ASP A 271 -19.90 -2.56 3.03
N GLN A 272 -19.73 -1.45 2.28
CA GLN A 272 -19.88 -1.45 0.83
C GLN A 272 -18.78 -2.28 0.16
N ALA A 273 -17.53 -2.14 0.58
CA ALA A 273 -16.42 -2.97 0.14
C ALA A 273 -16.73 -4.46 0.34
N THR A 274 -17.26 -4.84 1.52
CA THR A 274 -17.63 -6.23 1.80
C THR A 274 -18.71 -6.76 0.83
N ARG A 275 -19.71 -5.93 0.46
CA ARG A 275 -20.77 -6.33 -0.49
C ARG A 275 -20.24 -6.59 -1.90
N HIS A 276 -19.24 -5.84 -2.38
CA HIS A 276 -18.64 -6.10 -3.69
C HIS A 276 -18.04 -7.50 -3.81
N LEU A 277 -17.70 -8.14 -2.68
CA LEU A 277 -17.10 -9.47 -2.65
C LEU A 277 -18.12 -10.62 -2.60
N GLU A 278 -19.44 -10.36 -2.58
CA GLU A 278 -20.48 -11.38 -2.54
C GLU A 278 -20.45 -12.32 -3.76
N ILE A 279 -20.00 -11.82 -4.93
CA ILE A 279 -19.80 -12.63 -6.15
C ILE A 279 -18.84 -13.81 -5.94
N PHE A 280 -18.01 -13.79 -4.91
CA PHE A 280 -17.05 -14.85 -4.60
C PHE A 280 -17.61 -15.93 -3.63
N GLU A 281 -18.90 -15.85 -3.26
CA GLU A 281 -19.62 -16.90 -2.49
C GLU A 281 -18.88 -17.35 -1.22
N GLY A 282 -18.40 -16.39 -0.41
CA GLY A 282 -17.71 -16.64 0.86
C GLY A 282 -16.21 -16.95 0.74
N ARG A 283 -15.68 -17.20 -0.46
CA ARG A 283 -14.24 -17.45 -0.66
C ARG A 283 -13.35 -16.22 -0.35
N ALA A 284 -13.94 -15.02 -0.34
CA ALA A 284 -13.25 -13.76 -0.08
C ALA A 284 -13.27 -13.33 1.40
N SER A 285 -13.47 -14.25 2.33
CA SER A 285 -13.64 -13.95 3.76
C SER A 285 -12.48 -13.16 4.37
N MET A 286 -11.23 -13.41 3.94
CA MET A 286 -10.06 -12.64 4.40
C MET A 286 -10.08 -11.21 3.88
N LEU A 287 -10.45 -10.97 2.62
CA LEU A 287 -10.60 -9.62 2.09
C LEU A 287 -11.75 -8.86 2.78
N GLN A 288 -12.85 -9.54 3.11
CA GLN A 288 -13.93 -8.96 3.92
C GLN A 288 -13.47 -8.60 5.33
N ALA A 289 -12.66 -9.47 5.94
CA ALA A 289 -12.08 -9.21 7.26
C ALA A 289 -11.12 -8.00 7.23
N VAL A 290 -10.35 -7.81 6.15
CA VAL A 290 -9.50 -6.62 5.96
C VAL A 290 -10.32 -5.34 5.92
N ALA A 291 -11.45 -5.31 5.22
CA ALA A 291 -12.29 -4.11 5.15
C ALA A 291 -12.78 -3.66 6.54
N ARG A 292 -13.18 -4.60 7.39
CA ARG A 292 -13.55 -4.33 8.78
C ARG A 292 -12.35 -3.93 9.63
N PHE A 293 -11.24 -4.67 9.50
CA PHE A 293 -10.01 -4.38 10.23
C PHE A 293 -9.50 -2.95 10.02
N VAL A 294 -9.57 -2.45 8.79
CA VAL A 294 -9.09 -1.11 8.44
C VAL A 294 -9.84 -0.02 9.22
N VAL A 295 -11.13 -0.20 9.49
CA VAL A 295 -11.96 0.78 10.22
C VAL A 295 -11.87 0.58 11.74
N ASP A 296 -11.74 -0.69 12.18
CA ASP A 296 -11.72 -1.04 13.61
C ASP A 296 -10.33 -0.91 14.25
N ARG A 297 -9.27 -0.72 13.45
CA ARG A 297 -7.90 -0.66 13.95
C ARG A 297 -7.68 0.58 14.81
N ARG A 298 -6.91 0.40 15.89
CA ARG A 298 -6.39 1.44 16.76
C ARG A 298 -4.89 1.66 16.63
N SER A 299 -4.26 0.93 15.70
CA SER A 299 -2.81 1.00 15.47
C SER A 299 -2.47 0.59 14.02
#